data_1897da5bf0905e760f4ff3daa72e73bb
#
_entry.id   1897da5bf0905e760f4ff3daa72e73bb
#
_cell.length_a   1.000
_cell.length_b   1.000
_cell.length_c   1.000
_cell.angle_alpha   90.00
_cell.angle_beta   90.00
_cell.angle_gamma   90.00
#
_symmetry.space_group_name_H-M   'P 1'
#
loop_
_entity.id
_entity.type
_entity.pdbx_description
1 polymer ?
#
loop_
_entity_poly.entity_id
_entity_poly.type
_entity_poly.pdbx_seq_one_letter_code
_entity_poly.pdbx_strand_id
1 'polypeptide(L)'
;MSQDNPGPPNGRTAPVLVVDDDDAVRAAIGMLLSASEVAYRAFAGAHEFLEAKPWLEAACLVLDVKMPVMTGIDLLKELRTRGVALPVIVMTGHGDVPMAVTAMKLGAYDFIEKPFDEAHLLGLIKEAAAAGEARQAAEHSREAERAAAAERVASLTPREREVFDLVTAGKLNKVIAYDLGLSARTVEIHRARVMEKSGAKSLSELVRLKVALEESAE
;
A
#
# COMPACT_ATOMS: atom_id res chain seq x y z
N MET A 1 -17.80 -4.16 22.81
CA MET A 1 -17.54 -5.54 22.35
C MET A 1 -17.52 -5.53 20.84
N SER A 2 -16.35 -5.73 20.25
CA SER A 2 -16.22 -5.76 18.78
C SER A 2 -17.10 -6.89 18.22
N GLN A 3 -17.95 -6.57 17.25
CA GLN A 3 -18.75 -7.55 16.55
C GLN A 3 -17.93 -8.05 15.35
N ASP A 4 -17.29 -9.20 15.51
CA ASP A 4 -16.59 -9.88 14.43
C ASP A 4 -17.53 -10.92 13.81
N ASN A 5 -17.78 -10.80 12.50
CA ASN A 5 -18.34 -11.91 11.73
C ASN A 5 -17.16 -12.62 11.05
N PRO A 6 -16.74 -13.83 11.52
CA PRO A 6 -15.76 -14.60 10.78
C PRO A 6 -16.40 -15.04 9.46
N GLY A 7 -15.99 -14.44 8.36
CA GLY A 7 -16.45 -14.78 7.03
C GLY A 7 -16.34 -16.27 6.69
N PRO A 8 -16.84 -16.68 5.51
CA PRO A 8 -16.92 -18.09 5.13
C PRO A 8 -15.55 -18.77 5.14
N PRO A 9 -15.45 -20.05 5.53
CA PRO A 9 -14.21 -20.76 5.85
C PRO A 9 -13.30 -21.09 4.66
N ASN A 10 -13.62 -20.67 3.45
CA ASN A 10 -12.82 -21.00 2.25
C ASN A 10 -12.71 -19.79 1.31
N GLY A 11 -11.68 -19.02 1.51
CA GLY A 11 -11.29 -17.86 0.70
C GLY A 11 -11.22 -16.62 1.60
N ARG A 12 -10.03 -16.29 2.11
CA ARG A 12 -9.81 -15.09 2.93
C ARG A 12 -10.02 -13.84 2.07
N THR A 13 -11.27 -13.46 1.86
CA THR A 13 -11.57 -12.08 1.47
C THR A 13 -11.26 -11.19 2.66
N ALA A 14 -10.40 -10.22 2.46
CA ALA A 14 -10.06 -9.24 3.49
C ALA A 14 -11.34 -8.56 4.01
N PRO A 15 -11.52 -8.40 5.34
CA PRO A 15 -12.74 -7.86 5.90
C PRO A 15 -12.91 -6.38 5.56
N VAL A 16 -14.16 -5.96 5.45
CA VAL A 16 -14.56 -4.54 5.46
C VAL A 16 -14.55 -4.05 6.91
N LEU A 17 -13.91 -2.92 7.15
CA LEU A 17 -13.91 -2.28 8.45
C LEU A 17 -15.01 -1.23 8.51
N VAL A 18 -15.70 -1.15 9.64
CA VAL A 18 -16.76 -0.17 9.88
C VAL A 18 -16.44 0.56 11.17
N VAL A 19 -16.37 1.90 11.11
CA VAL A 19 -16.17 2.75 12.30
C VAL A 19 -17.29 3.79 12.36
N ASP A 20 -18.12 3.68 13.36
CA ASP A 20 -19.28 4.57 13.60
C ASP A 20 -19.61 4.50 15.09
N ASP A 21 -19.97 5.58 15.74
CA ASP A 21 -20.33 5.59 17.18
C ASP A 21 -21.77 5.15 17.45
N ASP A 22 -22.63 5.17 16.42
CA ASP A 22 -24.02 4.73 16.52
C ASP A 22 -24.15 3.22 16.37
N ASP A 23 -24.58 2.53 17.45
CA ASP A 23 -24.81 1.08 17.48
C ASP A 23 -25.81 0.62 16.41
N ALA A 24 -26.85 1.43 16.14
CA ALA A 24 -27.88 1.07 15.16
C ALA A 24 -27.34 1.11 13.72
N VAL A 25 -26.50 2.10 13.43
CA VAL A 25 -25.82 2.21 12.12
C VAL A 25 -24.85 1.05 11.93
N ARG A 26 -24.02 0.76 12.94
CA ARG A 26 -23.10 -0.40 12.87
C ARG A 26 -23.82 -1.71 12.67
N ALA A 27 -24.93 -1.92 13.41
CA ALA A 27 -25.75 -3.13 13.26
C ALA A 27 -26.39 -3.24 11.87
N ALA A 28 -26.92 -2.13 11.33
CA ALA A 28 -27.52 -2.12 10.00
C ALA A 28 -26.49 -2.43 8.89
N ILE A 29 -25.31 -1.80 8.94
CA ILE A 29 -24.22 -2.09 7.99
C ILE A 29 -23.76 -3.53 8.15
N GLY A 30 -23.60 -4.02 9.39
CA GLY A 30 -23.22 -5.39 9.66
C GLY A 30 -24.21 -6.42 9.11
N MET A 31 -25.52 -6.18 9.23
CA MET A 31 -26.54 -7.04 8.62
C MET A 31 -26.47 -7.03 7.09
N LEU A 32 -26.28 -5.85 6.50
CA LEU A 32 -26.14 -5.71 5.06
C LEU A 32 -24.94 -6.48 4.52
N LEU A 33 -23.77 -6.35 5.16
CA LEU A 33 -22.55 -7.05 4.78
C LEU A 33 -22.68 -8.57 4.98
N SER A 34 -23.29 -9.01 6.11
CA SER A 34 -23.56 -10.41 6.36
C SER A 34 -24.49 -11.04 5.33
N ALA A 35 -25.57 -10.33 4.97
CA ALA A 35 -26.52 -10.78 3.93
C ALA A 35 -25.86 -10.88 2.54
N SER A 36 -24.79 -10.13 2.33
CA SER A 36 -24.00 -10.12 1.09
C SER A 36 -22.77 -11.04 1.16
N GLU A 37 -22.64 -11.87 2.21
CA GLU A 37 -21.51 -12.78 2.47
C GLU A 37 -20.13 -12.06 2.52
N VAL A 38 -20.11 -10.78 2.91
CA VAL A 38 -18.91 -9.97 3.06
C VAL A 38 -18.46 -10.02 4.51
N ALA A 39 -17.21 -10.46 4.75
CA ALA A 39 -16.61 -10.42 6.07
C ALA A 39 -16.42 -8.97 6.53
N TYR A 40 -16.69 -8.69 7.81
CA TYR A 40 -16.51 -7.35 8.35
C TYR A 40 -16.08 -7.36 9.82
N ARG A 41 -15.51 -6.23 10.25
CA ARG A 41 -15.25 -5.91 11.66
C ARG A 41 -15.76 -4.51 11.94
N ALA A 42 -16.44 -4.34 13.07
CA ALA A 42 -17.02 -3.05 13.45
C ALA A 42 -16.41 -2.51 14.75
N PHE A 43 -16.20 -1.21 14.82
CA PHE A 43 -15.58 -0.49 15.93
C PHE A 43 -16.49 0.68 16.33
N ALA A 44 -16.62 0.90 17.63
CA ALA A 44 -17.46 1.97 18.17
C ALA A 44 -16.81 3.37 18.11
N GLY A 45 -15.55 3.45 17.69
CA GLY A 45 -14.87 4.74 17.56
C GLY A 45 -13.42 4.62 17.09
N ALA A 46 -12.85 5.77 16.80
CA ALA A 46 -11.52 5.89 16.24
C ALA A 46 -10.42 5.34 17.17
N HIS A 47 -10.56 5.47 18.47
CA HIS A 47 -9.55 5.02 19.44
C HIS A 47 -9.41 3.50 19.45
N GLU A 48 -10.53 2.78 19.58
CA GLU A 48 -10.59 1.33 19.50
C GLU A 48 -9.99 0.81 18.18
N PHE A 49 -10.35 1.48 17.08
CA PHE A 49 -9.84 1.16 15.76
C PHE A 49 -8.31 1.33 15.68
N LEU A 50 -7.78 2.44 16.17
CA LEU A 50 -6.33 2.73 16.13
C LEU A 50 -5.52 1.77 17.02
N GLU A 51 -6.05 1.36 18.17
CA GLU A 51 -5.41 0.39 19.06
C GLU A 51 -5.37 -1.01 18.42
N ALA A 52 -6.47 -1.45 17.82
CA ALA A 52 -6.59 -2.75 17.19
C ALA A 52 -5.75 -2.91 15.90
N LYS A 53 -5.40 -1.80 15.22
CA LYS A 53 -4.64 -1.77 13.94
C LYS A 53 -5.17 -2.73 12.88
N PRO A 54 -6.49 -2.78 12.60
CA PRO A 54 -7.11 -3.79 11.77
C PRO A 54 -6.82 -3.61 10.26
N TRP A 55 -6.27 -2.47 9.86
CA TRP A 55 -6.06 -2.09 8.46
C TRP A 55 -5.00 -2.90 7.71
N LEU A 56 -4.19 -3.69 8.42
CA LEU A 56 -3.14 -4.51 7.81
C LEU A 56 -3.70 -5.66 6.95
N GLU A 57 -4.92 -6.11 7.26
CA GLU A 57 -5.57 -7.24 6.59
C GLU A 57 -6.95 -6.86 6.02
N ALA A 58 -7.24 -5.57 5.86
CA ALA A 58 -8.57 -5.09 5.49
C ALA A 58 -8.68 -4.73 4.01
N ALA A 59 -9.87 -4.94 3.43
CA ALA A 59 -10.19 -4.57 2.06
C ALA A 59 -10.45 -3.06 1.92
N CYS A 60 -11.30 -2.50 2.79
CA CYS A 60 -11.62 -1.07 2.84
C CYS A 60 -12.17 -0.69 4.21
N LEU A 61 -12.33 0.61 4.45
CA LEU A 61 -12.92 1.20 5.66
C LEU A 61 -14.15 2.02 5.29
N VAL A 62 -15.26 1.76 5.97
CA VAL A 62 -16.46 2.61 6.00
C VAL A 62 -16.41 3.41 7.30
N LEU A 63 -16.35 4.73 7.21
CA LEU A 63 -16.00 5.62 8.32
C LEU A 63 -17.01 6.74 8.50
N ASP A 64 -17.63 6.81 9.68
CA ASP A 64 -18.46 7.97 10.02
C ASP A 64 -17.60 9.21 10.28
N VAL A 65 -18.09 10.37 9.83
CA VAL A 65 -17.42 11.66 10.05
C VAL A 65 -17.62 12.16 11.48
N LYS A 66 -18.84 12.01 12.02
CA LYS A 66 -19.26 12.63 13.27
C LYS A 66 -19.18 11.66 14.45
N MET A 67 -18.01 11.47 14.97
CA MET A 67 -17.78 10.66 16.15
C MET A 67 -17.26 11.50 17.32
N PRO A 68 -17.57 11.13 18.58
CA PRO A 68 -17.06 11.81 19.76
C PRO A 68 -15.54 11.58 19.92
N VAL A 69 -14.88 12.49 20.60
CA VAL A 69 -13.44 12.48 20.95
C VAL A 69 -12.54 12.68 19.73
N MET A 70 -12.63 11.83 18.72
CA MET A 70 -11.88 11.93 17.45
C MET A 70 -12.85 11.76 16.28
N THR A 71 -12.90 12.79 15.43
CA THR A 71 -13.76 12.76 14.24
C THR A 71 -13.23 11.79 13.17
N GLY A 72 -14.10 11.33 12.25
CA GLY A 72 -13.64 10.50 11.13
C GLY A 72 -12.63 11.21 10.24
N ILE A 73 -12.72 12.54 10.11
CA ILE A 73 -11.73 13.33 9.37
C ILE A 73 -10.35 13.28 10.06
N ASP A 74 -10.33 13.35 11.41
CA ASP A 74 -9.07 13.27 12.15
C ASP A 74 -8.48 11.87 12.08
N LEU A 75 -9.32 10.83 12.14
CA LEU A 75 -8.89 9.44 11.92
C LEU A 75 -8.32 9.25 10.51
N LEU A 76 -8.97 9.79 9.48
CA LEU A 76 -8.48 9.72 8.10
C LEU A 76 -7.11 10.39 7.96
N LYS A 77 -6.91 11.58 8.55
CA LYS A 77 -5.60 12.27 8.59
C LYS A 77 -4.54 11.40 9.26
N GLU A 78 -4.86 10.83 10.42
CA GLU A 78 -3.94 9.99 11.18
C GLU A 78 -3.51 8.77 10.37
N LEU A 79 -4.45 8.10 9.68
CA LEU A 79 -4.16 6.98 8.80
C LEU A 79 -3.20 7.38 7.67
N ARG A 80 -3.43 8.54 7.05
CA ARG A 80 -2.55 9.03 5.97
C ARG A 80 -1.16 9.40 6.49
N THR A 81 -1.07 10.01 7.67
CA THR A 81 0.21 10.32 8.34
C THR A 81 1.02 9.05 8.65
N ARG A 82 0.33 7.96 8.99
CA ARG A 82 0.96 6.63 9.20
C ARG A 82 1.27 5.87 7.91
N GLY A 83 1.01 6.45 6.75
CA GLY A 83 1.22 5.79 5.46
C GLY A 83 0.22 4.67 5.15
N VAL A 84 -0.90 4.60 5.90
CA VAL A 84 -1.93 3.59 5.67
C VAL A 84 -2.68 3.89 4.38
N ALA A 85 -2.54 2.99 3.43
CA ALA A 85 -3.07 3.14 2.07
C ALA A 85 -4.47 2.51 1.87
N LEU A 86 -5.15 2.14 2.98
CA LEU A 86 -6.48 1.55 2.96
C LEU A 86 -7.48 2.49 2.26
N PRO A 87 -8.29 1.99 1.29
CA PRO A 87 -9.42 2.75 0.74
C PRO A 87 -10.44 3.08 1.83
N VAL A 88 -10.85 4.35 1.92
CA VAL A 88 -11.78 4.83 2.95
C VAL A 88 -12.99 5.44 2.28
N ILE A 89 -14.18 4.89 2.55
CA ILE A 89 -15.47 5.45 2.20
C ILE A 89 -15.97 6.22 3.42
N VAL A 90 -16.24 7.51 3.25
CA VAL A 90 -16.64 8.38 4.35
C VAL A 90 -18.16 8.55 4.37
N MET A 91 -18.79 8.25 5.50
CA MET A 91 -20.22 8.49 5.71
C MET A 91 -20.42 9.90 6.29
N THR A 92 -21.24 10.72 5.64
CA THR A 92 -21.54 12.09 6.04
C THR A 92 -23.00 12.27 6.38
N GLY A 93 -23.34 13.23 7.25
CA GLY A 93 -24.71 13.64 7.47
C GLY A 93 -25.24 14.53 6.34
N HIS A 94 -26.55 14.69 6.29
CA HIS A 94 -27.22 15.52 5.29
C HIS A 94 -26.68 16.97 5.31
N GLY A 95 -26.30 17.49 4.13
CA GLY A 95 -25.80 18.86 3.97
C GLY A 95 -24.33 19.08 4.35
N ASP A 96 -23.57 18.04 4.71
CA ASP A 96 -22.14 18.16 5.09
C ASP A 96 -21.18 18.16 3.88
N VAL A 97 -21.56 18.81 2.78
CA VAL A 97 -20.74 18.93 1.56
C VAL A 97 -19.30 19.41 1.84
N PRO A 98 -19.04 20.41 2.72
CA PRO A 98 -17.68 20.82 3.04
C PRO A 98 -16.84 19.70 3.66
N MET A 99 -17.44 18.81 4.44
CA MET A 99 -16.77 17.68 5.07
C MET A 99 -16.43 16.60 4.03
N ALA A 100 -17.35 16.31 3.11
CA ALA A 100 -17.10 15.41 1.99
C ALA A 100 -15.93 15.89 1.12
N VAL A 101 -15.90 17.19 0.76
CA VAL A 101 -14.77 17.79 0.03
C VAL A 101 -13.46 17.68 0.81
N THR A 102 -13.49 17.88 2.12
CA THR A 102 -12.30 17.73 2.97
C THR A 102 -11.82 16.29 2.99
N ALA A 103 -12.72 15.32 3.12
CA ALA A 103 -12.40 13.89 3.07
C ALA A 103 -11.72 13.51 1.74
N MET A 104 -12.27 13.96 0.61
CA MET A 104 -11.70 13.70 -0.71
C MET A 104 -10.30 14.29 -0.87
N LYS A 105 -10.07 15.53 -0.38
CA LYS A 105 -8.73 16.16 -0.37
C LYS A 105 -7.71 15.40 0.50
N LEU A 106 -8.16 14.71 1.53
CA LEU A 106 -7.35 13.86 2.39
C LEU A 106 -7.14 12.45 1.84
N GLY A 107 -7.63 12.18 0.62
CA GLY A 107 -7.46 10.90 -0.05
C GLY A 107 -8.48 9.85 0.39
N ALA A 108 -9.69 10.23 0.80
CA ALA A 108 -10.80 9.29 0.85
C ALA A 108 -11.03 8.70 -0.55
N TYR A 109 -11.46 7.43 -0.59
CA TYR A 109 -11.80 6.77 -1.85
C TYR A 109 -13.08 7.38 -2.44
N ASP A 110 -14.11 7.49 -1.58
CA ASP A 110 -15.39 8.12 -1.92
C ASP A 110 -16.11 8.55 -0.63
N PHE A 111 -17.28 9.16 -0.78
CA PHE A 111 -18.18 9.47 0.33
C PHE A 111 -19.61 9.07 0.01
N ILE A 112 -20.41 8.83 1.07
CA ILE A 112 -21.82 8.55 0.97
C ILE A 112 -22.60 9.36 2.02
N GLU A 113 -23.75 9.90 1.65
CA GLU A 113 -24.58 10.72 2.54
C GLU A 113 -25.63 9.87 3.26
N LYS A 114 -25.76 10.04 4.57
CA LYS A 114 -26.79 9.42 5.41
C LYS A 114 -28.11 10.23 5.30
N PRO A 115 -29.30 9.58 5.12
CA PRO A 115 -29.51 8.15 4.93
C PRO A 115 -29.11 7.69 3.52
N PHE A 116 -28.49 6.53 3.41
CA PHE A 116 -28.00 5.99 2.15
C PHE A 116 -28.81 4.77 1.68
N ASP A 117 -28.79 4.53 0.38
CA ASP A 117 -29.29 3.31 -0.23
C ASP A 117 -28.31 2.15 -0.01
N GLU A 118 -28.81 0.99 0.41
CA GLU A 118 -28.01 -0.19 0.72
C GLU A 118 -27.23 -0.70 -0.50
N ALA A 119 -27.86 -0.72 -1.67
CA ALA A 119 -27.23 -1.19 -2.90
C ALA A 119 -26.10 -0.24 -3.33
N HIS A 120 -26.27 1.07 -3.13
CA HIS A 120 -25.23 2.06 -3.38
C HIS A 120 -24.03 1.87 -2.45
N LEU A 121 -24.24 1.72 -1.13
CA LEU A 121 -23.15 1.46 -0.19
C LEU A 121 -22.39 0.17 -0.53
N LEU A 122 -23.10 -0.91 -0.85
CA LEU A 122 -22.48 -2.16 -1.28
C LEU A 122 -21.68 -2.02 -2.57
N GLY A 123 -22.16 -1.23 -3.52
CA GLY A 123 -21.45 -0.90 -4.76
C GLY A 123 -20.12 -0.24 -4.47
N LEU A 124 -20.13 0.85 -3.66
CA LEU A 124 -18.93 1.57 -3.25
C LEU A 124 -17.94 0.68 -2.50
N ILE A 125 -18.42 -0.18 -1.59
CA ILE A 125 -17.57 -1.12 -0.84
C ILE A 125 -16.87 -2.09 -1.78
N LYS A 126 -17.58 -2.67 -2.77
CA LYS A 126 -17.00 -3.59 -3.75
C LYS A 126 -15.94 -2.91 -4.61
N GLU A 127 -16.22 -1.69 -5.07
CA GLU A 127 -15.26 -0.91 -5.86
C GLU A 127 -14.01 -0.52 -5.05
N ALA A 128 -14.21 -0.06 -3.81
CA ALA A 128 -13.12 0.29 -2.91
C ALA A 128 -12.25 -0.94 -2.56
N ALA A 129 -12.87 -2.09 -2.26
CA ALA A 129 -12.17 -3.33 -1.98
C ALA A 129 -11.33 -3.80 -3.19
N ALA A 130 -11.91 -3.80 -4.38
CA ALA A 130 -11.19 -4.15 -5.61
C ALA A 130 -10.00 -3.21 -5.89
N ALA A 131 -10.16 -1.91 -5.65
CA ALA A 131 -9.08 -0.93 -5.77
C ALA A 131 -7.96 -1.18 -4.74
N GLY A 132 -8.32 -1.56 -3.50
CA GLY A 132 -7.39 -1.93 -2.45
C GLY A 132 -6.60 -3.19 -2.80
N GLU A 133 -7.25 -4.24 -3.26
CA GLU A 133 -6.63 -5.49 -3.70
C GLU A 133 -5.65 -5.27 -4.86
N ALA A 134 -6.07 -4.53 -5.89
CA ALA A 134 -5.23 -4.22 -7.03
C ALA A 134 -3.97 -3.44 -6.61
N ARG A 135 -4.10 -2.50 -5.67
CA ARG A 135 -2.97 -1.75 -5.12
C ARG A 135 -2.03 -2.65 -4.32
N GLN A 136 -2.56 -3.48 -3.41
CA GLN A 136 -1.75 -4.41 -2.62
C GLN A 136 -1.00 -5.40 -3.52
N ALA A 137 -1.66 -5.94 -4.55
CA ALA A 137 -1.01 -6.83 -5.52
C ALA A 137 0.14 -6.14 -6.26
N ALA A 138 -0.05 -4.87 -6.66
CA ALA A 138 1.00 -4.08 -7.30
C ALA A 138 2.17 -3.77 -6.35
N GLU A 139 1.90 -3.49 -5.08
CA GLU A 139 2.93 -3.26 -4.04
C GLU A 139 3.73 -4.55 -3.77
N HIS A 140 3.06 -5.69 -3.57
CA HIS A 140 3.73 -6.99 -3.40
C HIS A 140 4.58 -7.38 -4.61
N SER A 141 4.08 -7.12 -5.84
CA SER A 141 4.87 -7.38 -7.06
C SER A 141 6.14 -6.54 -7.09
N ARG A 142 6.05 -5.26 -6.75
CA ARG A 142 7.22 -4.37 -6.68
C ARG A 142 8.21 -4.78 -5.60
N GLU A 143 7.72 -5.20 -4.42
CA GLU A 143 8.59 -5.70 -3.35
C GLU A 143 9.30 -6.99 -3.77
N ALA A 144 8.59 -7.94 -4.39
CA ALA A 144 9.18 -9.18 -4.90
C ALA A 144 10.25 -8.90 -5.97
N GLU A 145 9.97 -7.97 -6.91
CA GLU A 145 10.94 -7.54 -7.92
C GLU A 145 12.18 -6.88 -7.29
N ARG A 146 11.99 -6.02 -6.27
CA ARG A 146 13.08 -5.39 -5.53
C ARG A 146 13.92 -6.40 -4.77
N ALA A 147 13.28 -7.35 -4.08
CA ALA A 147 13.97 -8.42 -3.36
C ALA A 147 14.81 -9.30 -4.32
N ALA A 148 14.24 -9.71 -5.44
CA ALA A 148 14.95 -10.47 -6.47
C ALA A 148 16.12 -9.66 -7.10
N ALA A 149 15.95 -8.35 -7.23
CA ALA A 149 16.99 -7.45 -7.69
C ALA A 149 18.14 -7.34 -6.67
N ALA A 150 17.80 -7.20 -5.38
CA ALA A 150 18.77 -7.16 -4.29
C ALA A 150 19.60 -8.45 -4.22
N GLU A 151 18.95 -9.60 -4.33
CA GLU A 151 19.62 -10.92 -4.33
C GLU A 151 20.61 -11.05 -5.51
N ARG A 152 20.20 -10.66 -6.70
CA ARG A 152 21.07 -10.66 -7.89
C ARG A 152 22.31 -9.79 -7.70
N VAL A 153 22.15 -8.58 -7.15
CA VAL A 153 23.27 -7.68 -6.88
C VAL A 153 24.13 -8.18 -5.72
N ALA A 154 23.54 -8.85 -4.71
CA ALA A 154 24.28 -9.50 -3.63
C ALA A 154 25.16 -10.65 -4.12
N SER A 155 24.81 -11.30 -5.25
CA SER A 155 25.61 -12.38 -5.87
C SER A 155 26.88 -11.88 -6.59
N LEU A 156 27.05 -10.57 -6.73
CA LEU A 156 28.26 -9.99 -7.31
C LEU A 156 29.46 -10.22 -6.38
N THR A 157 30.58 -10.62 -6.97
CA THR A 157 31.86 -10.65 -6.24
C THR A 157 32.27 -9.23 -5.83
N PRO A 158 33.14 -9.05 -4.82
CA PRO A 158 33.62 -7.72 -4.41
C PRO A 158 34.10 -6.88 -5.59
N ARG A 159 34.79 -7.49 -6.53
CA ARG A 159 35.30 -6.78 -7.72
C ARG A 159 34.24 -6.40 -8.72
N GLU A 160 33.27 -7.28 -8.95
CA GLU A 160 32.10 -6.98 -9.77
C GLU A 160 31.23 -5.88 -9.14
N ARG A 161 31.14 -5.84 -7.80
CA ARG A 161 30.42 -4.80 -7.07
C ARG A 161 31.08 -3.43 -7.23
N GLU A 162 32.39 -3.33 -7.09
CA GLU A 162 33.14 -2.09 -7.35
C GLU A 162 32.89 -1.59 -8.79
N VAL A 163 32.94 -2.50 -9.77
CA VAL A 163 32.65 -2.15 -11.17
C VAL A 163 31.20 -1.73 -11.35
N PHE A 164 30.23 -2.42 -10.73
CA PHE A 164 28.82 -2.06 -10.73
C PHE A 164 28.59 -0.63 -10.21
N ASP A 165 29.17 -0.28 -9.05
CA ASP A 165 29.02 1.03 -8.45
C ASP A 165 29.61 2.15 -9.31
N LEU A 166 30.77 1.93 -9.93
CA LEU A 166 31.41 2.92 -10.80
C LEU A 166 30.71 3.09 -12.15
N VAL A 167 30.17 1.99 -12.71
CA VAL A 167 29.41 2.02 -13.96
C VAL A 167 28.07 2.74 -13.77
N THR A 168 27.37 2.48 -12.68
CA THR A 168 26.11 3.14 -12.36
C THR A 168 26.29 4.61 -11.98
N ALA A 169 27.48 4.99 -11.48
CA ALA A 169 27.89 6.38 -11.31
C ALA A 169 28.29 7.08 -12.63
N GLY A 170 28.16 6.41 -13.78
CA GLY A 170 28.43 6.99 -15.10
C GLY A 170 29.90 7.06 -15.50
N LYS A 171 30.82 6.39 -14.80
CA LYS A 171 32.24 6.40 -15.14
C LYS A 171 32.52 5.60 -16.42
N LEU A 172 33.43 6.13 -17.22
CA LEU A 172 33.92 5.45 -18.43
C LEU A 172 34.88 4.31 -18.08
N ASN A 173 34.94 3.25 -18.92
CA ASN A 173 35.80 2.08 -18.69
C ASN A 173 37.29 2.44 -18.43
N LYS A 174 37.81 3.48 -19.10
CA LYS A 174 39.18 3.93 -18.88
C LYS A 174 39.43 4.50 -17.46
N VAL A 175 38.44 5.24 -16.95
CA VAL A 175 38.47 5.80 -15.60
C VAL A 175 38.34 4.70 -14.56
N ILE A 176 37.42 3.76 -14.75
CA ILE A 176 37.22 2.59 -13.90
C ILE A 176 38.53 1.75 -13.85
N ALA A 177 39.15 1.54 -15.00
CA ALA A 177 40.42 0.81 -15.08
C ALA A 177 41.50 1.48 -14.28
N TYR A 178 41.65 2.80 -14.37
CA TYR A 178 42.60 3.58 -13.58
C TYR A 178 42.27 3.51 -12.08
N ASP A 179 41.05 3.78 -11.68
CA ASP A 179 40.60 3.81 -10.27
C ASP A 179 40.81 2.45 -9.58
N LEU A 180 40.61 1.36 -10.31
CA LEU A 180 40.68 0.01 -9.77
C LEU A 180 42.02 -0.69 -10.02
N GLY A 181 42.98 -0.05 -10.69
CA GLY A 181 44.27 -0.65 -11.04
C GLY A 181 44.14 -1.84 -12.01
N LEU A 182 43.22 -1.76 -12.96
CA LEU A 182 42.91 -2.83 -13.94
C LEU A 182 43.22 -2.39 -15.38
N SER A 183 43.26 -3.36 -16.30
CA SER A 183 43.21 -3.05 -17.72
C SER A 183 41.78 -2.73 -18.16
N ALA A 184 41.61 -1.91 -19.21
CA ALA A 184 40.29 -1.63 -19.78
C ALA A 184 39.56 -2.93 -20.21
N ARG A 185 40.29 -3.91 -20.74
CA ARG A 185 39.75 -5.22 -21.11
C ARG A 185 39.22 -6.02 -19.90
N THR A 186 39.91 -5.92 -18.75
CA THR A 186 39.46 -6.57 -17.52
C THR A 186 38.17 -5.92 -17.00
N VAL A 187 38.03 -4.59 -17.11
CA VAL A 187 36.81 -3.87 -16.78
C VAL A 187 35.67 -4.32 -17.66
N GLU A 188 35.90 -4.50 -18.97
CA GLU A 188 34.86 -5.01 -19.89
C GLU A 188 34.37 -6.41 -19.51
N ILE A 189 35.27 -7.30 -19.09
CA ILE A 189 34.92 -8.63 -18.61
C ILE A 189 34.07 -8.54 -17.33
N HIS A 190 34.46 -7.71 -16.36
CA HIS A 190 33.66 -7.52 -15.15
C HIS A 190 32.30 -6.89 -15.45
N ARG A 191 32.23 -5.92 -16.36
CA ARG A 191 30.95 -5.35 -16.80
C ARG A 191 30.03 -6.40 -17.43
N ALA A 192 30.56 -7.27 -18.31
CA ALA A 192 29.76 -8.35 -18.88
C ALA A 192 29.18 -9.27 -17.79
N ARG A 193 29.99 -9.65 -16.80
CA ARG A 193 29.54 -10.46 -15.67
C ARG A 193 28.53 -9.73 -14.77
N VAL A 194 28.71 -8.43 -14.57
CA VAL A 194 27.75 -7.59 -13.83
C VAL A 194 26.40 -7.58 -14.56
N MET A 195 26.40 -7.35 -15.88
CA MET A 195 25.18 -7.38 -16.69
C MET A 195 24.49 -8.76 -16.65
N GLU A 196 25.26 -9.84 -16.79
CA GLU A 196 24.75 -11.21 -16.73
C GLU A 196 24.12 -11.52 -15.36
N LYS A 197 24.86 -11.30 -14.27
CA LYS A 197 24.40 -11.61 -12.91
C LYS A 197 23.26 -10.72 -12.44
N SER A 198 23.28 -9.42 -12.78
CA SER A 198 22.18 -8.50 -12.47
C SER A 198 20.92 -8.74 -13.31
N GLY A 199 21.06 -9.44 -14.44
CA GLY A 199 20.00 -9.63 -15.42
C GLY A 199 19.65 -8.37 -16.22
N ALA A 200 20.44 -7.29 -16.09
CA ALA A 200 20.20 -6.04 -16.80
C ALA A 200 20.59 -6.18 -18.28
N LYS A 201 19.71 -5.80 -19.19
CA LYS A 201 19.94 -5.83 -20.65
C LYS A 201 20.54 -4.53 -21.19
N SER A 202 20.55 -3.48 -20.37
CA SER A 202 21.07 -2.18 -20.75
C SER A 202 21.65 -1.44 -19.53
N LEU A 203 22.52 -0.43 -19.80
CA LEU A 203 23.04 0.44 -18.74
C LEU A 203 21.90 1.16 -17.99
N SER A 204 20.85 1.57 -18.68
CA SER A 204 19.71 2.22 -18.06
C SER A 204 18.95 1.29 -17.10
N GLU A 205 18.85 0.00 -17.41
CA GLU A 205 18.30 -1.00 -16.48
C GLU A 205 19.21 -1.19 -15.26
N LEU A 206 20.54 -1.24 -15.48
CA LEU A 206 21.50 -1.37 -14.39
C LEU A 206 21.45 -0.16 -13.44
N VAL A 207 21.30 1.05 -13.96
CA VAL A 207 21.15 2.28 -13.15
C VAL A 207 19.82 2.27 -12.37
N ARG A 208 18.70 1.89 -13.01
CA ARG A 208 17.41 1.76 -12.31
C ARG A 208 17.48 0.74 -11.17
N LEU A 209 18.18 -0.37 -11.38
CA LEU A 209 18.42 -1.37 -10.36
C LEU A 209 19.14 -0.77 -9.15
N LYS A 210 20.19 0.02 -9.39
CA LYS A 210 20.96 0.70 -8.32
C LYS A 210 20.07 1.67 -7.53
N VAL A 211 19.31 2.53 -8.22
CA VAL A 211 18.40 3.50 -7.58
C VAL A 211 17.34 2.78 -6.73
N ALA A 212 16.72 1.73 -7.26
CA ALA A 212 15.71 0.96 -6.51
C ALA A 212 16.26 0.31 -5.23
N LEU A 213 17.54 -0.06 -5.22
CA LEU A 213 18.22 -0.61 -4.03
C LEU A 213 18.58 0.46 -3.00
N GLU A 214 18.92 1.68 -3.43
CA GLU A 214 19.23 2.80 -2.54
C GLU A 214 17.98 3.32 -1.83
N GLU A 215 16.85 3.44 -2.53
CA GLU A 215 15.55 3.82 -1.95
C GLU A 215 15.02 2.82 -0.89
N SER A 216 15.54 1.61 -0.86
CA SER A 216 15.14 0.57 0.11
C SER A 216 16.01 0.58 1.38
N ALA A 217 17.07 1.37 1.42
CA ALA A 217 18.04 1.43 2.54
C ALA A 217 17.79 2.65 3.46
N GLU A 218 16.87 3.56 3.09
CA GLU A 218 16.40 4.69 3.91
C GLU A 218 15.09 4.32 4.64
#